data_b12cd7f5876bdf91df41178349d60451
#
_entry.id   b12cd7f5876bdf91df41178349d60451
#
_cell.length_a   1.000
_cell.length_b   1.000
_cell.length_c   1.000
_cell.angle_alpha   90.00
_cell.angle_beta   90.00
_cell.angle_gamma   90.00
#
_symmetry.space_group_name_H-M   'P 1'
#
loop_
_entity.id
_entity.type
_entity.pdbx_description
1 polymer ?
#
loop_
_entity_poly.entity_id
_entity_poly.type
_entity_poly.pdbx_seq_one_letter_code
_entity_poly.pdbx_strand_id
1 'polypeptide(L)'
;CGSNLTEARQTGMTYDVSNLAAVNFNSTFAGIETADAILIVGSNVRWEAALLNVRLRKAVKAGAKVYIIGPEWDPTYPATFLGSDLKVLNRIPKELGDVMKSAQRPAVIVGAAALAKGALPAALKLVDKFGLVREGWNGFNVLHISAARMASLMLGFTLPGGMGDIAAAAPKVLLSLGADEMDYAPYAGSLKVY
;
A
#
# COMPACT_ATOMS: atom_id res chain seq x y z
N CYS A 1 -13.05 -26.36 12.03
CA CYS A 1 -14.41 -26.08 11.53
C CYS A 1 -14.59 -26.41 10.05
N GLY A 2 -13.54 -26.67 9.27
CA GLY A 2 -13.65 -26.93 7.83
C GLY A 2 -14.09 -25.74 6.97
N SER A 3 -14.09 -24.53 7.52
CA SER A 3 -14.38 -23.32 6.75
C SER A 3 -13.11 -22.78 6.11
N ASN A 4 -13.21 -22.43 4.84
CA ASN A 4 -12.19 -21.71 4.07
C ASN A 4 -12.55 -20.22 3.86
N LEU A 5 -13.64 -19.76 4.47
CA LEU A 5 -14.04 -18.36 4.45
C LEU A 5 -13.25 -17.59 5.51
N THR A 6 -12.05 -17.17 5.17
CA THR A 6 -11.16 -16.41 6.06
C THR A 6 -10.75 -15.10 5.40
N GLU A 7 -10.83 -14.02 6.15
CA GLU A 7 -10.38 -12.69 5.72
C GLU A 7 -9.71 -11.99 6.90
N ALA A 8 -8.60 -11.34 6.64
CA ALA A 8 -7.85 -10.61 7.65
C ALA A 8 -7.77 -9.14 7.29
N ARG A 9 -8.40 -8.30 8.10
CA ARG A 9 -8.43 -6.84 7.93
C ARG A 9 -9.11 -6.37 6.65
N GLN A 10 -10.32 -6.02 6.74
CA GLN A 10 -11.23 -5.57 5.70
C GLN A 10 -10.85 -4.25 5.10
N THR A 11 -10.01 -4.24 4.10
CA THR A 11 -9.64 -3.02 3.39
C THR A 11 -10.49 -2.75 2.15
N GLY A 12 -11.45 -3.60 1.84
CA GLY A 12 -12.20 -3.57 0.58
C GLY A 12 -11.34 -3.80 -0.66
N MET A 13 -10.11 -4.25 -0.47
CA MET A 13 -9.15 -4.51 -1.54
C MET A 13 -8.97 -6.00 -1.78
N THR A 14 -8.93 -6.35 -3.06
CA THR A 14 -8.45 -7.67 -3.50
C THR A 14 -6.94 -7.63 -3.69
N TYR A 15 -6.24 -8.60 -3.12
CA TYR A 15 -4.80 -8.75 -3.27
C TYR A 15 -4.48 -10.04 -4.02
N ASP A 16 -3.62 -9.95 -5.01
CA ASP A 16 -3.00 -11.11 -5.64
C ASP A 16 -1.82 -11.59 -4.78
N VAL A 17 -2.07 -12.62 -3.98
CA VAL A 17 -1.06 -13.19 -3.08
C VAL A 17 -0.11 -14.16 -3.79
N SER A 18 -0.31 -14.44 -5.06
CA SER A 18 0.66 -15.21 -5.88
C SER A 18 1.94 -14.41 -6.12
N ASN A 19 1.87 -13.08 -6.05
CA ASN A 19 3.01 -12.18 -6.17
C ASN A 19 3.12 -11.29 -4.92
N LEU A 20 3.74 -11.81 -3.87
CA LEU A 20 3.93 -11.09 -2.62
C LEU A 20 4.73 -9.79 -2.78
N ALA A 21 5.64 -9.70 -3.76
CA ALA A 21 6.38 -8.47 -4.03
C ALA A 21 5.47 -7.31 -4.49
N ALA A 22 4.31 -7.62 -5.07
CA ALA A 22 3.32 -6.63 -5.47
C ALA A 22 2.52 -6.04 -4.29
N VAL A 23 2.64 -6.61 -3.09
CA VAL A 23 1.87 -6.20 -1.91
C VAL A 23 2.74 -5.94 -0.67
N ASN A 24 4.05 -6.09 -0.77
CA ASN A 24 5.00 -5.94 0.33
C ASN A 24 5.71 -4.59 0.30
N PHE A 25 6.33 -4.22 1.43
CA PHE A 25 7.31 -3.15 1.52
C PHE A 25 8.71 -3.74 1.23
N ASN A 26 9.16 -3.65 -0.04
CA ASN A 26 10.32 -4.41 -0.52
C ASN A 26 11.68 -3.76 -0.21
N SER A 27 11.72 -2.42 -0.12
CA SER A 27 12.99 -1.66 0.07
C SER A 27 13.45 -1.68 1.50
N THR A 28 13.10 -2.37 2.42
CA THR A 28 13.45 -2.27 3.86
C THR A 28 13.50 -0.80 4.38
N PHE A 29 13.41 -0.57 5.66
CA PHE A 29 13.51 0.79 6.23
C PHE A 29 14.92 1.38 6.10
N ALA A 30 15.96 0.56 6.15
CA ALA A 30 17.32 1.00 5.91
C ALA A 30 17.57 1.28 4.42
N GLY A 31 17.05 0.42 3.54
CA GLY A 31 17.21 0.55 2.10
C GLY A 31 16.57 1.84 1.56
N ILE A 32 15.38 2.23 2.03
CA ILE A 32 14.70 3.43 1.55
C ILE A 32 15.51 4.73 1.77
N GLU A 33 16.41 4.77 2.75
CA GLU A 33 17.32 5.91 2.96
C GLU A 33 18.27 6.14 1.78
N THR A 34 18.49 5.13 0.96
CA THR A 34 19.37 5.19 -0.20
C THR A 34 18.67 5.47 -1.50
N ALA A 35 17.33 5.62 -1.48
CA ALA A 35 16.55 6.04 -2.65
C ALA A 35 16.90 7.48 -3.01
N ASP A 36 17.00 7.77 -4.31
CA ASP A 36 17.34 9.09 -4.85
C ASP A 36 16.16 9.79 -5.53
N ALA A 37 15.11 9.05 -5.88
CA ALA A 37 13.82 9.58 -6.32
C ALA A 37 12.68 8.76 -5.71
N ILE A 38 11.71 9.44 -5.09
CA ILE A 38 10.64 8.78 -4.32
C ILE A 38 9.29 9.35 -4.73
N LEU A 39 8.35 8.48 -5.10
CA LEU A 39 6.95 8.82 -5.34
C LEU A 39 6.08 8.20 -4.24
N ILE A 40 5.39 9.03 -3.47
CA ILE A 40 4.42 8.59 -2.46
C ILE A 40 3.00 8.75 -3.05
N VAL A 41 2.18 7.71 -2.95
CA VAL A 41 0.84 7.68 -3.51
C VAL A 41 -0.18 7.31 -2.43
N GLY A 42 -1.06 8.26 -2.08
CA GLY A 42 -2.17 8.03 -1.17
C GLY A 42 -1.76 7.59 0.23
N SER A 43 -0.72 8.21 0.78
CA SER A 43 -0.29 8.02 2.17
C SER A 43 0.15 9.34 2.78
N ASN A 44 -0.26 9.56 4.01
CA ASN A 44 0.37 10.53 4.90
C ASN A 44 1.39 9.79 5.77
N VAL A 45 2.59 9.60 5.23
CA VAL A 45 3.64 8.79 5.85
C VAL A 45 4.05 9.33 7.23
N ARG A 46 3.89 10.64 7.48
CA ARG A 46 4.17 11.23 8.79
C ARG A 46 3.28 10.68 9.89
N TRP A 47 2.00 10.39 9.56
CA TRP A 47 1.03 9.85 10.51
C TRP A 47 0.94 8.32 10.45
N GLU A 48 0.96 7.75 9.26
CA GLU A 48 0.76 6.33 9.05
C GLU A 48 2.00 5.50 9.40
N ALA A 49 3.21 6.08 9.19
CA ALA A 49 4.49 5.39 9.40
C ALA A 49 5.60 6.38 9.79
N ALA A 50 5.50 6.96 10.98
CA ALA A 50 6.40 8.03 11.43
C ALA A 50 7.89 7.67 11.32
N LEU A 51 8.27 6.43 11.64
CA LEU A 51 9.65 5.96 11.51
C LEU A 51 10.11 5.90 10.04
N LEU A 52 9.20 5.54 9.12
CA LEU A 52 9.48 5.61 7.68
C LEU A 52 9.69 7.06 7.25
N ASN A 53 8.86 8.00 7.74
CA ASN A 53 9.02 9.43 7.44
C ASN A 53 10.39 9.97 7.86
N VAL A 54 10.94 9.51 9.00
CA VAL A 54 12.30 9.85 9.43
C VAL A 54 13.33 9.34 8.42
N ARG A 55 13.13 8.13 7.86
CA ARG A 55 14.03 7.56 6.85
C ARG A 55 13.97 8.34 5.53
N LEU A 56 12.77 8.71 5.09
CA LEU A 56 12.57 9.56 3.91
C LEU A 56 13.24 10.92 4.09
N ARG A 57 13.13 11.53 5.28
CA ARG A 57 13.83 12.77 5.60
C ARG A 57 15.35 12.65 5.48
N LYS A 58 15.93 11.50 5.85
CA LYS A 58 17.36 11.23 5.67
C LYS A 58 17.71 11.11 4.19
N ALA A 59 16.92 10.39 3.39
CA ALA A 59 17.08 10.32 1.95
C ALA A 59 17.07 11.72 1.30
N VAL A 60 16.11 12.57 1.68
CA VAL A 60 16.03 13.96 1.18
C VAL A 60 17.26 14.77 1.58
N LYS A 61 17.77 14.62 2.81
CA LYS A 61 19.02 15.27 3.22
C LYS A 61 20.24 14.79 2.41
N ALA A 62 20.19 13.56 1.89
CA ALA A 62 21.20 13.01 0.98
C ALA A 62 20.97 13.42 -0.49
N GLY A 63 19.92 14.21 -0.80
CA GLY A 63 19.65 14.72 -2.13
C GLY A 63 18.47 14.08 -2.87
N ALA A 64 17.75 13.15 -2.25
CA ALA A 64 16.59 12.52 -2.87
C ALA A 64 15.48 13.54 -3.15
N LYS A 65 14.81 13.37 -4.30
CA LYS A 65 13.62 14.14 -4.68
C LYS A 65 12.37 13.36 -4.29
N VAL A 66 11.42 14.03 -3.63
CA VAL A 66 10.15 13.41 -3.21
C VAL A 66 8.98 14.07 -3.93
N TYR A 67 8.12 13.24 -4.49
CA TYR A 67 6.85 13.61 -5.11
C TYR A 67 5.70 12.92 -4.40
N ILE A 68 4.57 13.60 -4.26
CA ILE A 68 3.40 13.09 -3.52
C ILE A 68 2.14 13.24 -4.39
N ILE A 69 1.40 12.15 -4.55
CA ILE A 69 0.04 12.12 -5.10
C ILE A 69 -0.90 11.83 -3.93
N GLY A 70 -1.70 12.80 -3.55
CA GLY A 70 -2.62 12.73 -2.41
C GLY A 70 -2.96 14.11 -1.88
N PRO A 71 -3.78 14.21 -0.83
CA PRO A 71 -3.99 15.47 -0.10
C PRO A 71 -2.67 16.04 0.40
N GLU A 72 -2.59 17.36 0.47
CA GLU A 72 -1.41 18.04 1.02
C GLU A 72 -1.28 17.82 2.52
N TRP A 73 -0.06 17.61 2.97
CA TRP A 73 0.33 17.49 4.38
C TRP A 73 1.77 17.95 4.54
N ASP A 74 2.19 18.26 5.77
CA ASP A 74 3.57 18.66 6.08
C ASP A 74 4.48 17.42 6.24
N PRO A 75 5.33 17.06 5.28
CA PRO A 75 6.25 15.92 5.36
C PRO A 75 7.47 16.19 6.23
N THR A 76 7.70 17.44 6.67
CA THR A 76 8.89 17.90 7.40
C THR A 76 10.17 17.92 6.56
N TYR A 77 10.05 17.82 5.25
CA TYR A 77 11.12 17.93 4.24
C TYR A 77 10.53 18.44 2.92
N PRO A 78 11.36 18.99 2.01
CA PRO A 78 10.90 19.39 0.68
C PRO A 78 10.28 18.24 -0.10
N ALA A 79 9.07 18.46 -0.62
CA ALA A 79 8.37 17.53 -1.49
C ALA A 79 7.51 18.29 -2.50
N THR A 80 7.29 17.72 -3.67
CA THR A 80 6.43 18.26 -4.72
C THR A 80 5.09 17.53 -4.71
N PHE A 81 4.00 18.25 -4.41
CA PHE A 81 2.65 17.73 -4.51
C PHE A 81 2.13 17.79 -5.94
N LEU A 82 1.60 16.67 -6.44
CA LEU A 82 1.09 16.52 -7.81
C LEU A 82 -0.45 16.50 -7.87
N GLY A 83 -1.10 16.86 -6.77
CA GLY A 83 -2.56 16.81 -6.61
C GLY A 83 -3.07 15.51 -6.00
N SER A 84 -4.38 15.47 -5.73
CA SER A 84 -5.04 14.36 -5.01
C SER A 84 -5.72 13.35 -5.93
N ASP A 85 -5.79 13.61 -7.24
CA ASP A 85 -6.40 12.70 -8.20
C ASP A 85 -5.45 11.57 -8.59
N LEU A 86 -5.82 10.33 -8.25
CA LEU A 86 -5.06 9.13 -8.59
C LEU A 86 -4.96 8.86 -10.10
N LYS A 87 -5.76 9.54 -10.94
CA LYS A 87 -5.62 9.48 -12.40
C LYS A 87 -4.26 9.99 -12.89
N VAL A 88 -3.55 10.77 -12.08
CA VAL A 88 -2.16 11.18 -12.35
C VAL A 88 -1.26 9.96 -12.58
N LEU A 89 -1.51 8.82 -11.94
CA LEU A 89 -0.76 7.58 -12.16
C LEU A 89 -0.81 7.08 -13.62
N ASN A 90 -1.90 7.35 -14.33
CA ASN A 90 -2.04 6.97 -15.73
C ASN A 90 -1.37 7.97 -16.67
N ARG A 91 -1.17 9.21 -16.21
CA ARG A 91 -0.54 10.28 -16.99
C ARG A 91 0.51 11.02 -16.14
N ILE A 92 1.59 10.34 -15.87
CA ILE A 92 2.71 10.86 -15.09
C ILE A 92 3.24 12.16 -15.71
N PRO A 93 3.39 13.27 -14.95
CA PRO A 93 4.03 14.49 -15.41
C PRO A 93 5.45 14.22 -15.92
N LYS A 94 5.84 14.92 -17.00
CA LYS A 94 7.14 14.69 -17.65
C LYS A 94 8.31 14.85 -16.68
N GLU A 95 8.30 15.91 -15.87
CA GLU A 95 9.34 16.15 -14.87
C GLU A 95 9.53 14.97 -13.91
N LEU A 96 8.43 14.46 -13.32
CA LEU A 96 8.48 13.26 -12.47
C LEU A 96 9.01 12.06 -13.26
N GLY A 97 8.52 11.88 -14.48
CA GLY A 97 8.93 10.76 -15.35
C GLY A 97 10.43 10.78 -15.63
N ASP A 98 10.99 11.94 -15.92
CA ASP A 98 12.42 12.12 -16.22
C ASP A 98 13.27 11.86 -14.95
N VAL A 99 12.85 12.40 -13.80
CA VAL A 99 13.53 12.17 -12.52
C VAL A 99 13.54 10.69 -12.13
N MET A 100 12.38 10.02 -12.19
CA MET A 100 12.27 8.60 -11.81
C MET A 100 13.09 7.69 -12.74
N LYS A 101 13.16 8.00 -14.04
CA LYS A 101 13.94 7.20 -15.01
C LYS A 101 15.45 7.40 -14.86
N SER A 102 15.89 8.60 -14.52
CA SER A 102 17.32 8.90 -14.31
C SER A 102 17.85 8.44 -12.96
N ALA A 103 16.97 8.14 -12.03
CA ALA A 103 17.32 7.72 -10.69
C ALA A 103 18.05 6.37 -10.67
N GLN A 104 19.06 6.24 -9.81
CA GLN A 104 19.77 4.99 -9.58
C GLN A 104 18.93 4.02 -8.72
N ARG A 105 18.20 4.57 -7.75
CA ARG A 105 17.35 3.83 -6.81
C ARG A 105 15.97 4.48 -6.70
N PRO A 106 15.17 4.45 -7.80
CA PRO A 106 13.82 4.99 -7.76
C PRO A 106 12.93 4.17 -6.84
N ALA A 107 12.08 4.82 -6.07
CA ALA A 107 11.12 4.17 -5.18
C ALA A 107 9.70 4.71 -5.36
N VAL A 108 8.73 3.81 -5.26
CA VAL A 108 7.30 4.15 -5.20
C VAL A 108 6.74 3.55 -3.92
N ILE A 109 5.99 4.34 -3.16
CA ILE A 109 5.30 3.92 -1.92
C ILE A 109 3.81 4.12 -2.13
N VAL A 110 3.06 3.03 -2.13
CA VAL A 110 1.59 3.04 -2.30
C VAL A 110 0.94 2.84 -0.94
N GLY A 111 0.21 3.82 -0.45
CA GLY A 111 -0.43 3.78 0.86
C GLY A 111 -1.88 3.33 0.84
N ALA A 112 -2.44 3.15 2.02
CA ALA A 112 -3.78 2.59 2.23
C ALA A 112 -4.89 3.36 1.52
N ALA A 113 -4.84 4.69 1.49
CA ALA A 113 -5.87 5.50 0.83
C ALA A 113 -5.88 5.31 -0.71
N ALA A 114 -4.72 5.09 -1.33
CA ALA A 114 -4.64 4.76 -2.76
C ALA A 114 -5.11 3.32 -3.01
N LEU A 115 -4.71 2.39 -2.14
CA LEU A 115 -5.14 0.99 -2.22
C LEU A 115 -6.67 0.88 -2.14
N ALA A 116 -7.30 1.51 -1.17
CA ALA A 116 -8.75 1.51 -1.00
C ALA A 116 -9.52 2.07 -2.21
N LYS A 117 -8.87 2.91 -3.02
CA LYS A 117 -9.41 3.45 -4.28
C LYS A 117 -9.00 2.64 -5.51
N GLY A 118 -8.46 1.44 -5.34
CA GLY A 118 -8.09 0.53 -6.44
C GLY A 118 -6.88 0.98 -7.26
N ALA A 119 -5.96 1.76 -6.69
CA ALA A 119 -4.82 2.30 -7.43
C ALA A 119 -3.68 1.27 -7.67
N LEU A 120 -3.71 0.11 -7.01
CA LEU A 120 -2.63 -0.87 -7.10
C LEU A 120 -2.28 -1.30 -8.54
N PRO A 121 -3.24 -1.64 -9.43
CA PRO A 121 -2.91 -2.01 -10.81
C PRO A 121 -2.24 -0.88 -11.61
N ALA A 122 -2.62 0.38 -11.35
CA ALA A 122 -1.99 1.53 -12.00
C ALA A 122 -0.58 1.78 -11.45
N ALA A 123 -0.38 1.59 -10.14
CA ALA A 123 0.92 1.71 -9.51
C ALA A 123 1.89 0.60 -9.95
N LEU A 124 1.43 -0.63 -10.13
CA LEU A 124 2.24 -1.74 -10.62
C LEU A 124 2.81 -1.49 -12.01
N LYS A 125 2.11 -0.78 -12.88
CA LYS A 125 2.63 -0.38 -14.21
C LYS A 125 3.86 0.53 -14.11
N LEU A 126 4.08 1.19 -12.96
CA LEU A 126 5.25 2.03 -12.74
C LEU A 126 6.52 1.20 -12.50
N VAL A 127 6.38 -0.08 -12.13
CA VAL A 127 7.52 -1.00 -11.91
C VAL A 127 8.38 -1.06 -13.18
N ASP A 128 7.78 -1.41 -14.30
CA ASP A 128 8.49 -1.50 -15.58
C ASP A 128 8.82 -0.11 -16.14
N LYS A 129 7.86 0.82 -16.01
CA LYS A 129 7.99 2.19 -16.55
C LYS A 129 9.21 2.93 -16.01
N PHE A 130 9.54 2.73 -14.73
CA PHE A 130 10.66 3.40 -14.04
C PHE A 130 11.82 2.45 -13.71
N GLY A 131 11.70 1.16 -14.02
CA GLY A 131 12.69 0.16 -13.66
C GLY A 131 12.90 0.11 -12.15
N LEU A 132 11.79 -0.03 -11.40
CA LEU A 132 11.83 -0.05 -9.93
C LEU A 132 12.51 -1.30 -9.37
N VAL A 133 12.53 -2.39 -10.14
CA VAL A 133 13.17 -3.64 -9.76
C VAL A 133 14.44 -3.83 -10.59
N ARG A 134 15.57 -3.96 -9.91
CA ARG A 134 16.91 -4.11 -10.49
C ARG A 134 17.72 -5.05 -9.62
N GLU A 135 18.88 -5.45 -10.06
CA GLU A 135 19.84 -6.19 -9.22
C GLU A 135 20.14 -5.42 -7.93
N GLY A 136 19.93 -6.07 -6.80
CA GLY A 136 20.15 -5.48 -5.47
C GLY A 136 19.17 -4.36 -5.06
N TRP A 137 18.12 -4.09 -5.84
CA TRP A 137 17.13 -3.05 -5.52
C TRP A 137 15.71 -3.44 -5.93
N ASN A 138 14.76 -3.34 -5.00
CA ASN A 138 13.33 -3.34 -5.30
C ASN A 138 12.69 -2.10 -4.68
N GLY A 139 12.41 -1.11 -5.52
CA GLY A 139 11.84 0.18 -5.12
C GLY A 139 10.32 0.21 -5.13
N PHE A 140 9.61 -0.88 -5.40
CA PHE A 140 8.16 -0.92 -5.29
C PHE A 140 7.75 -1.31 -3.87
N ASN A 141 6.95 -0.46 -3.21
CA ASN A 141 6.60 -0.61 -1.81
C ASN A 141 5.11 -0.38 -1.61
N VAL A 142 4.48 -1.28 -0.86
CA VAL A 142 3.10 -1.11 -0.38
C VAL A 142 3.14 -0.91 1.13
N LEU A 143 2.52 0.18 1.60
CA LEU A 143 2.45 0.53 3.01
C LEU A 143 1.07 0.14 3.56
N HIS A 144 1.04 -0.92 4.36
CA HIS A 144 -0.14 -1.32 5.10
C HIS A 144 -0.19 -0.63 6.46
N ILE A 145 -1.37 -0.17 6.85
CA ILE A 145 -1.61 0.48 8.16
C ILE A 145 -2.14 -0.49 9.22
N SER A 146 -2.51 -1.71 8.82
CA SER A 146 -3.01 -2.72 9.74
C SER A 146 -1.90 -3.68 10.17
N ALA A 147 -1.74 -3.87 11.47
CA ALA A 147 -0.83 -4.86 12.03
C ALA A 147 -1.15 -6.26 11.47
N ALA A 148 -0.12 -7.08 11.29
CA ALA A 148 -0.21 -8.44 10.76
C ALA A 148 -0.85 -8.59 9.36
N ARG A 149 -1.16 -7.47 8.65
CA ARG A 149 -1.74 -7.55 7.31
C ARG A 149 -0.88 -8.37 6.35
N MET A 150 0.41 -8.09 6.33
CA MET A 150 1.33 -8.80 5.45
C MET A 150 1.44 -10.29 5.80
N ALA A 151 1.49 -10.63 7.10
CA ALA A 151 1.49 -12.03 7.54
C ALA A 151 0.21 -12.75 7.12
N SER A 152 -0.93 -12.09 7.22
CA SER A 152 -2.22 -12.65 6.79
C SER A 152 -2.27 -12.91 5.28
N LEU A 153 -1.73 -12.00 4.47
CA LEU A 153 -1.61 -12.18 3.02
C LEU A 153 -0.69 -13.37 2.69
N MET A 154 0.45 -13.49 3.38
CA MET A 154 1.37 -14.62 3.22
C MET A 154 0.74 -15.97 3.59
N LEU A 155 -0.16 -15.98 4.56
CA LEU A 155 -0.91 -17.19 4.98
C LEU A 155 -2.14 -17.45 4.09
N GLY A 156 -2.44 -16.58 3.12
CA GLY A 156 -3.59 -16.72 2.26
C GLY A 156 -4.94 -16.42 2.95
N PHE A 157 -4.93 -15.68 4.08
CA PHE A 157 -6.15 -15.22 4.74
C PHE A 157 -6.73 -14.01 4.00
N THR A 158 -7.16 -14.26 2.78
CA THR A 158 -7.79 -13.28 1.91
C THR A 158 -8.71 -13.97 0.92
N LEU A 159 -9.81 -13.32 0.61
CA LEU A 159 -10.78 -13.75 -0.38
C LEU A 159 -10.78 -12.79 -1.57
N PRO A 160 -11.04 -13.26 -2.80
CA PRO A 160 -11.06 -12.41 -4.00
C PRO A 160 -11.97 -11.19 -3.87
N GLY A 161 -13.16 -11.35 -3.31
CA GLY A 161 -14.11 -10.27 -3.02
C GLY A 161 -14.02 -9.75 -1.58
N GLY A 162 -13.01 -10.18 -0.81
CA GLY A 162 -12.83 -9.78 0.58
C GLY A 162 -14.02 -10.14 1.47
N MET A 163 -14.42 -9.22 2.34
CA MET A 163 -15.56 -9.41 3.23
C MET A 163 -16.91 -9.57 2.49
N GLY A 164 -17.00 -9.09 1.24
CA GLY A 164 -18.17 -9.29 0.40
C GLY A 164 -18.44 -10.76 0.12
N ASP A 165 -17.41 -11.57 -0.08
CA ASP A 165 -17.55 -13.01 -0.31
C ASP A 165 -18.09 -13.73 0.94
N ILE A 166 -17.65 -13.30 2.14
CA ILE A 166 -18.17 -13.83 3.40
C ILE A 166 -19.64 -13.46 3.56
N ALA A 167 -20.02 -12.20 3.26
CA ALA A 167 -21.40 -11.77 3.34
C ALA A 167 -22.29 -12.54 2.35
N ALA A 168 -21.84 -12.71 1.10
CA ALA A 168 -22.54 -13.46 0.08
C ALA A 168 -22.76 -14.94 0.45
N ALA A 169 -21.82 -15.54 1.19
CA ALA A 169 -21.94 -16.91 1.69
C ALA A 169 -22.94 -17.05 2.86
N ALA A 170 -23.43 -15.95 3.43
CA ALA A 170 -24.40 -15.90 4.52
C ALA A 170 -24.09 -16.89 5.66
N PRO A 171 -22.93 -16.77 6.32
CA PRO A 171 -22.50 -17.74 7.31
C PRO A 171 -23.45 -17.78 8.52
N LYS A 172 -23.74 -18.97 9.04
CA LYS A 172 -24.56 -19.12 10.26
C LYS A 172 -23.81 -18.63 11.51
N VAL A 173 -22.49 -18.75 11.51
CA VAL A 173 -21.61 -18.31 12.59
C VAL A 173 -20.49 -17.45 12.00
N LEU A 174 -20.27 -16.31 12.55
CA LEU A 174 -19.16 -15.40 12.24
C LEU A 174 -18.24 -15.33 13.46
N LEU A 175 -17.01 -15.82 13.31
CA LEU A 175 -15.98 -15.71 14.34
C LEU A 175 -15.09 -14.51 14.05
N SER A 176 -15.08 -13.54 14.97
CA SER A 176 -14.27 -12.33 14.88
C SER A 176 -13.11 -12.39 15.86
N LEU A 177 -11.89 -12.35 15.37
CA LEU A 177 -10.69 -12.39 16.20
C LEU A 177 -9.99 -11.03 16.14
N GLY A 178 -10.22 -10.17 17.15
CA GLY A 178 -9.66 -8.82 17.21
C GLY A 178 -10.06 -7.94 16.02
N ALA A 179 -11.29 -8.06 15.54
CA ALA A 179 -11.83 -7.33 14.38
C ALA A 179 -12.89 -6.30 14.84
N ASP A 180 -12.51 -5.40 15.73
CA ASP A 180 -13.42 -4.46 16.40
C ASP A 180 -13.99 -3.38 15.46
N GLU A 181 -13.28 -3.08 14.37
CA GLU A 181 -13.66 -2.04 13.39
C GLU A 181 -14.61 -2.55 12.30
N MET A 182 -15.14 -3.76 12.46
CA MET A 182 -15.94 -4.43 11.44
C MET A 182 -17.38 -3.89 11.38
N ASP A 183 -17.87 -3.59 10.18
CA ASP A 183 -19.30 -3.41 9.96
C ASP A 183 -20.01 -4.76 9.99
N TYR A 184 -20.85 -4.96 11.00
CA TYR A 184 -21.62 -6.20 11.19
C TYR A 184 -23.01 -6.16 10.53
N ALA A 185 -23.44 -5.06 9.94
CA ALA A 185 -24.76 -4.97 9.32
C ALA A 185 -24.99 -6.04 8.23
N PRO A 186 -24.03 -6.35 7.33
CA PRO A 186 -24.20 -7.40 6.34
C PRO A 186 -24.36 -8.82 6.93
N TYR A 187 -24.06 -9.00 8.23
CA TYR A 187 -24.07 -10.30 8.94
C TYR A 187 -25.16 -10.34 10.02
N ALA A 188 -26.25 -9.60 9.86
CA ALA A 188 -27.30 -9.51 10.89
C ALA A 188 -27.89 -10.89 11.25
N GLY A 189 -27.97 -11.83 10.29
CA GLY A 189 -28.47 -13.19 10.52
C GLY A 189 -27.45 -14.18 11.09
N SER A 190 -26.20 -13.81 11.28
CA SER A 190 -25.15 -14.70 11.80
C SER A 190 -25.06 -14.61 13.31
N LEU A 191 -24.79 -15.75 13.97
CA LEU A 191 -24.29 -15.77 15.35
C LEU A 191 -22.86 -15.18 15.35
N LYS A 192 -22.65 -14.13 16.12
CA LYS A 192 -21.35 -13.47 16.23
C LYS A 192 -20.62 -13.97 17.47
N VAL A 193 -19.38 -14.41 17.27
CA VAL A 193 -18.49 -14.90 18.31
C VAL A 193 -17.21 -14.06 18.28
N TYR A 194 -16.84 -13.52 19.43
CA TYR A 194 -15.61 -12.73 19.64
C TYR A 194 -14.57 -13.54 20.39
#